data_8229113abeac15d34055b98bd2bc1b1c
#
_entry.id   8229113abeac15d34055b98bd2bc1b1c
#
_cell.length_a   1.000
_cell.length_b   1.000
_cell.length_c   1.000
_cell.angle_alpha   90.00
_cell.angle_beta   90.00
_cell.angle_gamma   90.00
#
_symmetry.space_group_name_H-M   'P 1'
#
loop_
_entity.id
_entity.type
_entity.pdbx_description
1 polymer ?
#
loop_
_entity_poly.entity_id
_entity_poly.type
_entity_poly.pdbx_seq_one_letter_code
_entity_poly.pdbx_strand_id
1 'polypeptide(L)'
;CTVTELRSTQRDGYTAVQLGFGTRKESRFARPVLGQFKKRNLPPARHLREFRVDSIEGLAVGQSLNVSIFEKGRRVDIQGVTKGRGFAGGVKRHKFVAGHASHGPTAGKQPGSIGASAYPSRVIKGKRLPGHMGNVNLTIKNLEVVAIDPELNVLMVRGAVPGPANGLVVVKKREG
;
A
#
# COMPACT_ATOMS: atom_id res chain seq x y z
N CYS A 1 2.57 -3.61 16.32
CA CYS A 1 2.31 -4.83 15.53
C CYS A 1 2.65 -6.05 16.35
N THR A 2 1.95 -7.17 16.12
CA THR A 2 2.22 -8.44 16.79
C THR A 2 2.57 -9.50 15.74
N VAL A 3 3.59 -10.30 15.98
CA VAL A 3 3.94 -11.44 15.13
C VAL A 3 2.87 -12.53 15.32
N THR A 4 2.11 -12.83 14.28
CA THR A 4 1.01 -13.78 14.33
C THR A 4 1.38 -15.16 13.80
N GLU A 5 2.30 -15.24 12.85
CA GLU A 5 2.80 -16.50 12.30
C GLU A 5 4.20 -16.29 11.69
N LEU A 6 4.99 -17.36 11.74
CA LEU A 6 6.27 -17.46 11.06
C LEU A 6 6.16 -18.51 9.96
N ARG A 7 6.58 -18.16 8.75
CA ARG A 7 6.67 -19.05 7.59
C ARG A 7 8.10 -19.51 7.42
N SER A 8 8.27 -20.80 7.22
CA SER A 8 9.59 -21.40 6.98
C SER A 8 9.64 -22.08 5.61
N THR A 9 10.81 -22.06 4.99
CA THR A 9 11.02 -22.71 3.68
C THR A 9 10.68 -24.20 3.71
N GLN A 10 10.93 -24.87 4.81
CA GLN A 10 10.64 -26.31 4.96
C GLN A 10 9.15 -26.63 4.93
N ARG A 11 8.33 -25.80 5.59
CA ARG A 11 6.89 -26.02 5.71
C ARG A 11 6.09 -25.34 4.61
N ASP A 12 6.44 -24.09 4.29
CA ASP A 12 5.63 -23.19 3.45
C ASP A 12 6.26 -22.92 2.09
N GLY A 13 7.50 -23.34 1.86
CA GLY A 13 8.25 -23.11 0.62
C GLY A 13 8.90 -21.71 0.53
N TYR A 14 8.74 -20.86 1.53
CA TYR A 14 9.35 -19.53 1.62
C TYR A 14 9.46 -19.07 3.07
N THR A 15 10.35 -18.10 3.30
CA THR A 15 10.56 -17.50 4.62
C THR A 15 9.84 -16.16 4.71
N ALA A 16 8.94 -16.02 5.70
CA ALA A 16 8.18 -14.79 5.92
C ALA A 16 7.69 -14.67 7.36
N VAL A 17 7.39 -13.44 7.76
CA VAL A 17 6.76 -13.10 9.04
C VAL A 17 5.39 -12.50 8.77
N GLN A 18 4.36 -13.04 9.40
CA GLN A 18 3.03 -12.46 9.37
C GLN A 18 2.85 -11.53 10.57
N LEU A 19 2.49 -10.29 10.31
CA LEU A 19 2.22 -9.26 11.32
C LEU A 19 0.73 -8.96 11.39
N GLY A 20 0.22 -8.90 12.62
CA GLY A 20 -1.11 -8.43 12.96
C GLY A 20 -1.08 -6.99 13.47
N PHE A 21 -2.01 -6.15 13.00
CA PHE A 21 -2.14 -4.75 13.39
C PHE A 21 -3.58 -4.33 13.58
N GLY A 22 -3.80 -3.48 14.60
CA GLY A 22 -5.10 -2.91 14.94
C GLY A 22 -6.06 -3.90 15.57
N THR A 23 -7.00 -3.39 16.34
CA THR A 23 -8.01 -4.17 17.06
C THR A 23 -9.38 -4.09 16.37
N ARG A 24 -10.19 -5.13 16.54
CA ARG A 24 -11.57 -5.18 16.08
C ARG A 24 -12.36 -6.12 17.01
N LYS A 25 -13.64 -5.83 17.25
CA LYS A 25 -14.51 -6.70 18.07
C LYS A 25 -14.56 -8.10 17.46
N GLU A 26 -14.45 -9.14 18.30
CA GLU A 26 -14.45 -10.55 17.87
C GLU A 26 -15.69 -10.93 17.06
N SER A 27 -16.86 -10.40 17.43
CA SER A 27 -18.12 -10.63 16.73
C SER A 27 -18.12 -10.20 15.24
N ARG A 28 -17.14 -9.40 14.83
CA ARG A 28 -16.98 -8.94 13.44
C ARG A 28 -16.00 -9.77 12.63
N PHE A 29 -15.44 -10.83 13.19
CA PHE A 29 -14.58 -11.76 12.47
C PHE A 29 -15.33 -13.02 12.07
N ALA A 30 -14.99 -13.58 10.92
CA ALA A 30 -15.47 -14.90 10.53
C ALA A 30 -14.87 -15.98 11.46
N ARG A 31 -15.66 -17.01 11.77
CA ARG A 31 -15.26 -18.11 12.66
C ARG A 31 -13.91 -18.77 12.30
N PRO A 32 -13.60 -19.05 11.02
CA PRO A 32 -12.29 -19.62 10.64
C PRO A 32 -11.11 -18.71 11.01
N VAL A 33 -11.26 -17.39 10.83
CA VAL A 33 -10.21 -16.42 11.18
C VAL A 33 -10.00 -16.38 12.69
N LEU A 34 -11.08 -16.37 13.49
CA LEU A 34 -10.97 -16.45 14.96
C LEU A 34 -10.30 -17.74 15.40
N GLY A 35 -10.59 -18.87 14.74
CA GLY A 35 -9.95 -20.15 15.01
C GLY A 35 -8.43 -20.11 14.87
N GLN A 36 -7.92 -19.40 13.85
CA GLN A 36 -6.48 -19.22 13.66
C GLN A 36 -5.81 -18.46 14.82
N PHE A 37 -6.44 -17.39 15.31
CA PHE A 37 -5.93 -16.62 16.45
C PHE A 37 -6.01 -17.43 17.75
N LYS A 38 -7.14 -18.11 18.01
CA LYS A 38 -7.32 -18.97 19.18
C LYS A 38 -6.31 -20.10 19.25
N LYS A 39 -6.00 -20.75 18.11
CA LYS A 39 -4.98 -21.81 18.04
C LYS A 39 -3.60 -21.33 18.48
N ARG A 40 -3.31 -20.03 18.33
CA ARG A 40 -2.02 -19.43 18.69
C ARG A 40 -2.05 -18.63 19.99
N ASN A 41 -3.20 -18.63 20.70
CA ASN A 41 -3.44 -17.83 21.91
C ASN A 41 -3.16 -16.33 21.70
N LEU A 42 -3.55 -15.78 20.54
CA LEU A 42 -3.34 -14.39 20.18
C LEU A 42 -4.66 -13.63 20.09
N PRO A 43 -4.67 -12.32 20.45
CA PRO A 43 -5.83 -11.48 20.21
C PRO A 43 -6.04 -11.29 18.70
N PRO A 44 -7.30 -11.25 18.23
CA PRO A 44 -7.58 -11.07 16.82
C PRO A 44 -7.18 -9.69 16.33
N ALA A 45 -6.36 -9.64 15.28
CA ALA A 45 -5.89 -8.41 14.67
C ALA A 45 -6.75 -8.04 13.44
N ARG A 46 -7.03 -6.74 13.28
CA ARG A 46 -7.84 -6.23 12.17
C ARG A 46 -7.19 -6.42 10.81
N HIS A 47 -5.88 -6.22 10.74
CA HIS A 47 -5.10 -6.33 9.53
C HIS A 47 -4.00 -7.37 9.71
N LEU A 48 -3.90 -8.28 8.75
CA LEU A 48 -2.82 -9.26 8.66
C LEU A 48 -2.03 -8.99 7.37
N ARG A 49 -0.70 -8.94 7.48
CA ARG A 49 0.20 -8.80 6.34
C ARG A 49 1.42 -9.68 6.53
N GLU A 50 1.83 -10.33 5.46
CA GLU A 50 3.06 -11.11 5.42
C GLU A 50 4.20 -10.27 4.81
N PHE A 51 5.37 -10.42 5.40
CA PHE A 51 6.60 -9.79 4.95
C PHE A 51 7.64 -10.88 4.73
N ARG A 52 8.13 -11.01 3.53
CA ARG A 52 9.26 -11.89 3.24
C ARG A 52 10.51 -11.32 3.91
N VAL A 53 11.25 -12.19 4.56
CA VAL A 53 12.50 -11.89 5.27
C VAL A 53 13.51 -12.97 4.95
N ASP A 54 14.79 -12.64 5.06
CA ASP A 54 15.86 -13.60 4.78
C ASP A 54 16.02 -14.62 5.90
N SER A 55 15.82 -14.19 7.15
CA SER A 55 15.84 -15.08 8.34
C SER A 55 14.70 -14.74 9.29
N ILE A 56 14.18 -15.76 9.97
CA ILE A 56 13.19 -15.65 11.06
C ILE A 56 13.82 -15.86 12.44
N GLU A 57 15.14 -15.98 12.51
CA GLU A 57 15.86 -16.14 13.77
C GLU A 57 15.63 -14.96 14.72
N GLY A 58 15.43 -15.25 15.97
CA GLY A 58 15.12 -14.23 16.99
C GLY A 58 13.70 -13.67 16.96
N LEU A 59 12.82 -14.16 16.07
CA LEU A 59 11.41 -13.80 16.05
C LEU A 59 10.55 -14.93 16.64
N ALA A 60 9.60 -14.53 17.48
CA ALA A 60 8.67 -15.47 18.11
C ALA A 60 7.21 -15.06 17.86
N VAL A 61 6.34 -16.05 17.74
CA VAL A 61 4.88 -15.81 17.65
C VAL A 61 4.41 -15.17 18.96
N GLY A 62 3.64 -14.08 18.88
CA GLY A 62 3.22 -13.28 20.02
C GLY A 62 4.15 -12.10 20.35
N GLN A 63 5.33 -12.03 19.75
CA GLN A 63 6.25 -10.91 19.95
C GLN A 63 5.64 -9.60 19.44
N SER A 64 5.72 -8.54 20.25
CA SER A 64 5.29 -7.19 19.86
C SER A 64 6.44 -6.42 19.18
N LEU A 65 6.13 -5.82 18.05
CA LEU A 65 7.03 -4.93 17.32
C LEU A 65 6.51 -3.50 17.42
N ASN A 66 7.27 -2.61 18.03
CA ASN A 66 6.97 -1.21 18.23
C ASN A 66 7.78 -0.32 17.28
N VAL A 67 7.55 0.98 17.31
CA VAL A 67 8.30 1.95 16.48
C VAL A 67 9.80 2.04 16.85
N SER A 68 10.21 1.52 18.00
CA SER A 68 11.61 1.47 18.43
C SER A 68 12.54 0.66 17.51
N ILE A 69 11.98 -0.14 16.61
CA ILE A 69 12.78 -0.82 15.57
C ILE A 69 13.38 0.16 14.55
N PHE A 70 12.79 1.36 14.39
CA PHE A 70 13.30 2.40 13.50
C PHE A 70 14.31 3.29 14.21
N GLU A 71 15.12 4.02 13.45
CA GLU A 71 16.15 4.93 13.95
C GLU A 71 15.96 6.31 13.32
N LYS A 72 16.16 7.37 14.13
CA LYS A 72 16.14 8.75 13.64
C LYS A 72 17.23 8.98 12.60
N GLY A 73 16.92 9.71 11.53
CA GLY A 73 17.83 10.00 10.43
C GLY A 73 17.95 8.88 9.39
N ARG A 74 17.46 7.67 9.70
CA ARG A 74 17.40 6.58 8.70
C ARG A 74 16.28 6.80 7.69
N ARG A 75 16.40 6.13 6.56
CA ARG A 75 15.42 6.22 5.49
C ARG A 75 14.51 5.01 5.47
N VAL A 76 13.24 5.26 5.16
CA VAL A 76 12.19 4.25 5.09
C VAL A 76 11.41 4.35 3.81
N ASP A 77 10.84 3.23 3.39
CA ASP A 77 9.89 3.15 2.29
C ASP A 77 8.48 2.97 2.86
N ILE A 78 7.54 3.80 2.41
CA ILE A 78 6.16 3.77 2.90
C ILE A 78 5.22 3.38 1.78
N GLN A 79 4.52 2.28 1.97
CA GLN A 79 3.50 1.78 1.06
C GLN A 79 2.10 2.01 1.64
N GLY A 80 1.21 2.55 0.83
CA GLY A 80 -0.20 2.72 1.18
C GLY A 80 -1.10 2.68 -0.04
N VAL A 81 -2.41 2.74 0.19
CA VAL A 81 -3.41 2.80 -0.88
C VAL A 81 -3.78 4.26 -1.12
N THR A 82 -3.60 4.73 -2.35
CA THR A 82 -3.90 6.11 -2.71
C THR A 82 -5.39 6.42 -2.62
N LYS A 83 -5.76 7.68 -2.43
CA LYS A 83 -7.16 8.14 -2.46
C LYS A 83 -7.79 7.78 -3.81
N GLY A 84 -8.95 7.13 -3.79
CA GLY A 84 -9.73 6.83 -4.98
C GLY A 84 -10.26 8.10 -5.63
N ARG A 85 -10.27 8.15 -6.97
CA ARG A 85 -10.81 9.26 -7.77
C ARG A 85 -11.87 8.81 -8.77
N GLY A 86 -12.29 7.54 -8.67
CA GLY A 86 -13.28 6.94 -9.55
C GLY A 86 -12.81 6.83 -11.00
N PHE A 87 -13.73 6.84 -11.94
CA PHE A 87 -13.45 6.91 -13.36
C PHE A 87 -13.03 8.34 -13.74
N ALA A 88 -11.88 8.50 -14.36
CA ALA A 88 -11.33 9.81 -14.71
C ALA A 88 -11.01 9.90 -16.20
N GLY A 89 -11.34 11.03 -16.80
CA GLY A 89 -11.02 11.35 -18.20
C GLY A 89 -9.53 11.60 -18.44
N GLY A 90 -9.13 11.67 -19.71
CA GLY A 90 -7.73 11.83 -20.13
C GLY A 90 -7.06 13.07 -19.55
N VAL A 91 -7.77 14.17 -19.42
CA VAL A 91 -7.24 15.44 -18.85
C VAL A 91 -6.82 15.23 -17.40
N LYS A 92 -7.70 14.67 -16.55
CA LYS A 92 -7.40 14.44 -15.13
C LYS A 92 -6.39 13.31 -14.91
N ARG A 93 -6.56 12.20 -15.65
CA ARG A 93 -5.78 10.97 -15.43
C ARG A 93 -4.37 11.06 -16.01
N HIS A 94 -4.23 11.69 -17.17
CA HIS A 94 -2.99 11.69 -17.94
C HIS A 94 -2.46 13.10 -18.24
N LYS A 95 -3.12 14.13 -17.70
CA LYS A 95 -2.75 15.55 -17.91
C LYS A 95 -2.77 15.96 -19.39
N PHE A 96 -3.73 15.43 -20.15
CA PHE A 96 -3.92 15.85 -21.54
C PHE A 96 -4.29 17.34 -21.60
N VAL A 97 -3.78 18.02 -22.60
CA VAL A 97 -4.15 19.42 -22.89
C VAL A 97 -5.60 19.41 -23.36
N ALA A 98 -6.44 20.20 -22.73
CA ALA A 98 -7.79 20.47 -23.20
C ALA A 98 -7.79 21.62 -24.16
N GLY A 99 -8.69 21.62 -25.16
CA GLY A 99 -8.94 22.79 -26.00
C GLY A 99 -9.66 23.91 -25.23
N HIS A 100 -9.84 25.05 -25.89
CA HIS A 100 -10.57 26.18 -25.32
C HIS A 100 -12.02 25.81 -25.00
N ALA A 101 -12.53 26.35 -23.89
CA ALA A 101 -13.90 26.09 -23.44
C ALA A 101 -14.96 26.78 -24.30
N SER A 102 -14.60 27.88 -24.97
CA SER A 102 -15.45 28.70 -25.85
C SER A 102 -14.68 29.11 -27.08
N HIS A 103 -15.41 29.54 -28.17
CA HIS A 103 -14.83 29.96 -29.42
C HIS A 103 -13.92 28.95 -30.12
N GLY A 104 -14.08 27.69 -29.82
CA GLY A 104 -13.25 26.61 -30.35
C GLY A 104 -14.06 25.36 -30.74
N PRO A 105 -13.39 24.31 -31.17
CA PRO A 105 -14.03 23.05 -31.59
C PRO A 105 -14.78 22.41 -30.44
N THR A 106 -15.89 21.75 -30.73
CA THR A 106 -16.74 21.00 -29.78
C THR A 106 -15.99 19.92 -29.02
N ALA A 107 -14.80 19.53 -29.47
CA ALA A 107 -13.97 18.46 -28.95
C ALA A 107 -13.02 18.86 -27.79
N GLY A 108 -13.35 19.89 -27.00
CA GLY A 108 -12.44 20.50 -26.03
C GLY A 108 -11.77 19.55 -24.99
N LYS A 109 -12.41 18.41 -24.64
CA LYS A 109 -11.86 17.43 -23.68
C LYS A 109 -11.68 16.03 -24.26
N GLN A 110 -11.88 15.85 -25.55
CA GLN A 110 -11.75 14.57 -26.21
C GLN A 110 -10.29 14.19 -26.44
N PRO A 111 -9.93 12.90 -26.39
CA PRO A 111 -8.54 12.45 -26.55
C PRO A 111 -7.98 12.60 -27.98
N GLY A 112 -8.85 12.87 -29.00
CA GLY A 112 -8.47 12.86 -30.40
C GLY A 112 -8.22 11.45 -30.94
N SER A 113 -7.37 11.33 -31.94
CA SER A 113 -7.05 10.02 -32.54
C SER A 113 -6.40 9.06 -31.56
N ILE A 114 -6.87 7.83 -31.55
CA ILE A 114 -6.36 6.76 -30.66
C ILE A 114 -5.43 5.77 -31.36
N GLY A 115 -5.23 5.91 -32.67
CA GLY A 115 -4.32 5.05 -33.44
C GLY A 115 -4.32 5.36 -34.92
N ALA A 116 -3.51 4.62 -35.68
CA ALA A 116 -3.48 4.61 -37.13
C ALA A 116 -4.72 3.89 -37.68
N SER A 117 -5.05 4.12 -38.96
CA SER A 117 -6.25 3.61 -39.63
C SER A 117 -6.20 2.08 -39.89
N ALA A 118 -6.11 1.68 -41.15
CA ALA A 118 -6.25 0.27 -41.56
C ALA A 118 -5.12 -0.64 -41.06
N TYR A 119 -3.93 -0.12 -40.84
CA TYR A 119 -2.82 -0.86 -40.23
C TYR A 119 -2.33 -0.11 -38.99
N PRO A 120 -2.22 -0.76 -37.82
CA PRO A 120 -2.36 -2.21 -37.50
C PRO A 120 -3.81 -2.65 -37.18
N SER A 121 -4.86 -1.89 -37.48
CA SER A 121 -6.28 -2.19 -37.24
C SER A 121 -6.63 -2.46 -35.78
N ARG A 122 -5.88 -1.91 -34.85
CA ARG A 122 -6.07 -2.07 -33.40
C ARG A 122 -5.54 -0.86 -32.64
N VAL A 123 -6.04 -0.65 -31.44
CA VAL A 123 -5.43 0.28 -30.47
C VAL A 123 -4.29 -0.42 -29.77
N ILE A 124 -3.10 0.17 -29.81
CA ILE A 124 -1.90 -0.41 -29.20
C ILE A 124 -2.05 -0.47 -27.68
N LYS A 125 -1.61 -1.55 -27.07
CA LYS A 125 -1.60 -1.73 -25.60
C LYS A 125 -0.79 -0.59 -24.94
N GLY A 126 -1.26 -0.13 -23.78
CA GLY A 126 -0.63 0.98 -23.07
C GLY A 126 -1.05 2.38 -23.53
N LYS A 127 -1.93 2.50 -24.55
CA LYS A 127 -2.53 3.78 -24.95
C LYS A 127 -3.20 4.46 -23.77
N ARG A 128 -2.90 5.73 -23.53
CA ARG A 128 -3.46 6.53 -22.44
C ARG A 128 -4.92 6.89 -22.74
N LEU A 129 -5.84 6.25 -22.04
CA LEU A 129 -7.28 6.43 -22.19
C LEU A 129 -7.94 6.73 -20.84
N PRO A 130 -9.21 7.22 -20.81
CA PRO A 130 -10.00 7.31 -19.59
C PRO A 130 -10.07 5.98 -18.86
N GLY A 131 -10.24 6.03 -17.54
CA GLY A 131 -10.36 4.80 -16.74
C GLY A 131 -10.25 5.08 -15.25
N HIS A 132 -10.19 4.01 -14.46
CA HIS A 132 -10.05 4.07 -13.02
C HIS A 132 -8.77 4.82 -12.61
N MET A 133 -8.91 5.73 -11.63
CA MET A 133 -7.80 6.51 -11.08
C MET A 133 -7.82 6.46 -9.56
N GLY A 134 -6.64 6.30 -8.95
CA GLY A 134 -6.50 6.16 -7.50
C GLY A 134 -6.93 4.78 -6.99
N ASN A 135 -7.02 4.63 -5.66
CA ASN A 135 -7.29 3.36 -4.97
C ASN A 135 -6.34 2.23 -5.42
N VAL A 136 -5.07 2.58 -5.61
CA VAL A 136 -4.00 1.68 -6.01
C VAL A 136 -2.88 1.72 -4.98
N ASN A 137 -2.15 0.62 -4.83
CA ASN A 137 -0.96 0.59 -3.99
C ASN A 137 0.12 1.51 -4.58
N LEU A 138 0.65 2.40 -3.75
CA LEU A 138 1.75 3.29 -4.07
C LEU A 138 2.81 3.18 -2.97
N THR A 139 4.05 3.03 -3.36
CA THR A 139 5.20 3.07 -2.45
C THR A 139 5.98 4.35 -2.69
N ILE A 140 6.11 5.18 -1.65
CA ILE A 140 7.01 6.32 -1.64
C ILE A 140 8.29 5.87 -0.96
N LYS A 141 9.37 5.93 -1.72
CA LYS A 141 10.67 5.45 -1.28
C LYS A 141 11.50 6.58 -0.66
N ASN A 142 12.41 6.19 0.23
CA ASN A 142 13.49 7.06 0.66
C ASN A 142 13.04 8.25 1.53
N LEU A 143 12.02 8.07 2.36
CA LEU A 143 11.58 9.10 3.31
C LEU A 143 12.46 9.06 4.56
N GLU A 144 12.86 10.23 5.03
CA GLU A 144 13.68 10.40 6.24
C GLU A 144 12.83 10.32 7.50
N VAL A 145 13.29 9.55 8.49
CA VAL A 145 12.70 9.51 9.84
C VAL A 145 13.20 10.71 10.64
N VAL A 146 12.31 11.63 10.94
CA VAL A 146 12.64 12.88 11.66
C VAL A 146 12.66 12.66 13.16
N ALA A 147 11.67 11.98 13.69
CA ALA A 147 11.55 11.70 15.12
C ALA A 147 10.79 10.39 15.35
N ILE A 148 11.00 9.81 16.51
CA ILE A 148 10.35 8.60 17.00
C ILE A 148 9.92 8.87 18.43
N ASP A 149 8.65 8.61 18.72
CA ASP A 149 8.09 8.67 20.05
C ASP A 149 7.65 7.25 20.47
N PRO A 150 8.44 6.57 21.32
CA PRO A 150 8.12 5.22 21.76
C PRO A 150 6.90 5.15 22.68
N GLU A 151 6.60 6.20 23.47
CA GLU A 151 5.49 6.22 24.42
C GLU A 151 4.15 6.26 23.68
N LEU A 152 4.04 7.13 22.68
CA LEU A 152 2.86 7.24 21.82
C LEU A 152 2.87 6.24 20.66
N ASN A 153 3.96 5.49 20.48
CA ASN A 153 4.19 4.58 19.36
C ASN A 153 4.03 5.28 17.99
N VAL A 154 4.60 6.49 17.88
CA VAL A 154 4.51 7.37 16.71
C VAL A 154 5.84 7.47 15.98
N LEU A 155 5.80 7.37 14.65
CA LEU A 155 6.93 7.58 13.74
C LEU A 155 6.66 8.83 12.89
N MET A 156 7.54 9.81 12.98
CA MET A 156 7.46 11.05 12.18
C MET A 156 8.39 10.97 10.98
N VAL A 157 7.86 11.15 9.78
CA VAL A 157 8.62 11.09 8.54
C VAL A 157 8.50 12.40 7.77
N ARG A 158 9.57 12.78 7.05
CA ARG A 158 9.60 13.96 6.21
C ARG A 158 9.14 13.62 4.81
N GLY A 159 7.99 14.16 4.39
CA GLY A 159 7.46 14.00 3.04
C GLY A 159 6.01 13.56 3.00
N ALA A 160 5.56 13.19 1.81
CA ALA A 160 4.18 12.77 1.58
C ALA A 160 3.99 11.29 1.92
N VAL A 161 2.88 10.96 2.57
CA VAL A 161 2.46 9.57 2.85
C VAL A 161 1.26 9.24 1.96
N PRO A 162 1.23 8.08 1.29
CA PRO A 162 0.14 7.74 0.38
C PRO A 162 -1.15 7.41 1.14
N GLY A 163 -2.27 7.90 0.63
CA GLY A 163 -3.61 7.59 1.13
C GLY A 163 -4.28 8.70 1.94
N PRO A 164 -5.46 8.42 2.49
CA PRO A 164 -6.18 9.33 3.39
C PRO A 164 -5.57 9.34 4.78
N ALA A 165 -5.93 10.34 5.60
CA ALA A 165 -5.69 10.31 7.03
C ALA A 165 -6.33 9.05 7.64
N ASN A 166 -5.70 8.47 8.66
CA ASN A 166 -6.07 7.20 9.29
C ASN A 166 -6.06 5.98 8.33
N GLY A 167 -5.43 6.10 7.17
CA GLY A 167 -5.23 4.97 6.26
C GLY A 167 -4.18 4.00 6.78
N LEU A 168 -4.30 2.73 6.42
CA LEU A 168 -3.28 1.73 6.72
C LEU A 168 -2.06 1.96 5.82
N VAL A 169 -0.89 2.04 6.43
CA VAL A 169 0.40 2.11 5.74
C VAL A 169 1.34 1.01 6.22
N VAL A 170 2.20 0.58 5.34
CA VAL A 170 3.30 -0.34 5.62
C VAL A 170 4.60 0.45 5.55
N VAL A 171 5.34 0.45 6.65
CA VAL A 171 6.66 1.09 6.73
C VAL A 171 7.73 0.01 6.70
N LYS A 172 8.66 0.13 5.77
CA LYS A 172 9.81 -0.79 5.65
C LYS A 172 11.09 -0.03 5.87
N LYS A 173 12.01 -0.62 6.64
CA LYS A 173 13.39 -0.14 6.66
C LYS A 173 13.97 -0.25 5.26
N ARG A 174 14.74 0.72 4.86
CA ARG A 174 15.56 0.62 3.67
C ARG A 174 16.93 0.06 4.09
N GLU A 175 17.27 -1.06 3.54
CA GLU A 175 18.64 -1.55 3.55
C GLU A 175 19.48 -0.58 2.69
N GLY A 176 20.58 -0.13 3.26
CA GLY A 176 21.44 0.90 2.70
C GLY A 176 22.14 0.46 1.42
#